data_91834060e748c10ed4bb65030f2a6f6e
#
_entry.id   91834060e748c10ed4bb65030f2a6f6e
#
_cell.length_a   1.000
_cell.length_b   1.000
_cell.length_c   1.000
_cell.angle_alpha   90.00
_cell.angle_beta   90.00
_cell.angle_gamma   90.00
#
_symmetry.space_group_name_H-M   'P 1'
#
loop_
_entity.id
_entity.type
_entity.pdbx_description
1 polymer ?
#
loop_
_entity_poly.entity_id
_entity_poly.type
_entity_poly.pdbx_seq_one_letter_code
_entity_poly.pdbx_strand_id
1 'polypeptide(L)'
;VTTEHPEVNVRVNNAGIQQRFNVLEADAVQNWSYFSNEITANMEAPIHLSMLFAPDFAKKENAVMMNVTSGLAFTPMAIAPIYSATKAALHSFSMSLRHQLSETSVQVIEVAPPAVNTDLGGAGLHTFGVPVDEFSDGIFKGLAEGKQEIGYGTSQKALRMSRDEIDEAVKNIYNRVR
;
A
#
# COMPACT_ATOMS: atom_id res chain seq x y z
N VAL A 1 -3.22 13.98 18.93
CA VAL A 1 -3.16 14.67 17.62
C VAL A 1 -4.45 15.42 17.39
N THR A 2 -5.61 14.77 17.24
CA THR A 2 -6.87 15.45 16.87
C THR A 2 -7.35 16.49 17.88
N THR A 3 -6.97 16.36 19.17
CA THR A 3 -7.26 17.34 20.22
C THR A 3 -6.33 18.57 20.14
N GLU A 4 -5.07 18.35 19.80
CA GLU A 4 -4.04 19.40 19.73
C GLU A 4 -3.99 20.07 18.33
N HIS A 5 -4.43 19.33 17.31
CA HIS A 5 -4.47 19.71 15.91
C HIS A 5 -5.86 19.42 15.31
N PRO A 6 -6.88 20.17 15.72
CA PRO A 6 -8.25 19.96 15.26
C PRO A 6 -8.42 20.27 13.76
N GLU A 7 -7.51 21.02 13.16
CA GLU A 7 -7.49 21.34 11.74
C GLU A 7 -7.11 20.16 10.83
N VAL A 8 -6.46 19.12 11.37
CA VAL A 8 -6.01 17.95 10.58
C VAL A 8 -7.20 17.25 9.97
N ASN A 9 -7.26 17.21 8.65
CA ASN A 9 -8.33 16.56 7.87
C ASN A 9 -7.80 15.60 6.79
N VAL A 10 -6.47 15.49 6.63
CA VAL A 10 -5.84 14.56 5.71
C VAL A 10 -4.89 13.66 6.46
N ARG A 11 -5.00 12.36 6.23
CA ARG A 11 -4.10 11.38 6.77
C ARG A 11 -3.58 10.45 5.69
N VAL A 12 -2.26 10.28 5.62
CA VAL A 12 -1.59 9.41 4.66
C VAL A 12 -0.87 8.28 5.41
N ASN A 13 -1.31 7.04 5.20
CA ASN A 13 -0.65 5.83 5.64
C ASN A 13 0.38 5.42 4.58
N ASN A 14 1.56 6.01 4.64
CA ASN A 14 2.64 5.79 3.68
C ASN A 14 3.78 4.94 4.25
N ALA A 15 4.05 5.03 5.55
CA ALA A 15 5.14 4.27 6.17
C ALA A 15 5.03 2.78 5.85
N GLY A 16 6.15 2.17 5.53
CA GLY A 16 6.20 0.74 5.21
C GLY A 16 7.64 0.27 5.07
N ILE A 17 7.83 -1.02 5.30
CA ILE A 17 9.09 -1.72 5.11
C ILE A 17 8.89 -2.90 4.16
N GLN A 18 9.96 -3.33 3.50
CA GLN A 18 9.94 -4.49 2.61
C GLN A 18 11.11 -5.41 2.96
N GLN A 19 10.80 -6.65 3.27
CA GLN A 19 11.78 -7.69 3.53
C GLN A 19 11.74 -8.74 2.42
N ARG A 20 12.93 -9.24 2.06
CA ARG A 20 13.08 -10.29 1.04
C ARG A 20 13.69 -11.52 1.70
N PHE A 21 13.08 -12.67 1.52
CA PHE A 21 13.57 -13.91 2.09
C PHE A 21 13.02 -15.13 1.33
N ASN A 22 13.70 -16.26 1.52
CA ASN A 22 13.24 -17.58 1.10
C ASN A 22 12.61 -18.28 2.32
N VAL A 23 11.38 -18.73 2.21
CA VAL A 23 10.65 -19.39 3.31
C VAL A 23 11.37 -20.66 3.82
N LEU A 24 12.06 -21.38 2.94
CA LEU A 24 12.81 -22.58 3.31
C LEU A 24 14.11 -22.31 4.08
N GLU A 25 14.64 -21.08 3.97
CA GLU A 25 15.89 -20.64 4.60
C GLU A 25 15.65 -19.74 5.82
N ALA A 26 14.42 -19.24 5.96
CA ALA A 26 14.06 -18.32 7.02
C ALA A 26 13.95 -19.04 8.37
N ASP A 27 14.73 -18.62 9.36
CA ASP A 27 14.56 -19.07 10.75
C ASP A 27 13.41 -18.29 11.42
N ALA A 28 12.19 -18.72 11.12
CA ALA A 28 11.00 -18.09 11.67
C ALA A 28 10.82 -18.33 13.18
N VAL A 29 11.48 -19.30 13.75
CA VAL A 29 11.40 -19.59 15.20
C VAL A 29 12.20 -18.56 15.99
N GLN A 30 13.44 -18.28 15.57
CA GLN A 30 14.30 -17.33 16.27
C GLN A 30 14.09 -15.86 15.83
N ASN A 31 13.69 -15.65 14.59
CA ASN A 31 13.62 -14.33 13.96
C ASN A 31 12.18 -13.86 13.67
N TRP A 32 11.15 -14.42 14.32
CA TRP A 32 9.76 -14.02 14.07
C TRP A 32 9.52 -12.52 14.27
N SER A 33 10.16 -11.90 15.25
CA SER A 33 10.06 -10.45 15.47
C SER A 33 10.50 -9.62 14.27
N TYR A 34 11.51 -10.07 13.53
CA TYR A 34 11.95 -9.43 12.29
C TYR A 34 10.82 -9.44 11.24
N PHE A 35 10.18 -10.59 11.05
CA PHE A 35 9.07 -10.73 10.09
C PHE A 35 7.79 -10.03 10.56
N SER A 36 7.44 -10.12 11.85
CA SER A 36 6.23 -9.51 12.39
C SER A 36 6.29 -7.98 12.39
N ASN A 37 7.48 -7.37 12.46
CA ASN A 37 7.64 -5.93 12.31
C ASN A 37 7.11 -5.41 10.97
N GLU A 38 7.27 -6.18 9.88
CA GLU A 38 6.72 -5.83 8.58
C GLU A 38 5.18 -5.86 8.59
N ILE A 39 4.59 -6.85 9.26
CA ILE A 39 3.14 -6.95 9.42
C ILE A 39 2.62 -5.76 10.22
N THR A 40 3.27 -5.45 11.34
CA THR A 40 2.89 -4.32 12.20
C THR A 40 2.99 -2.98 11.45
N ALA A 41 4.11 -2.72 10.77
CA ALA A 41 4.30 -1.45 10.08
C ALA A 41 3.36 -1.28 8.87
N ASN A 42 3.17 -2.34 8.07
CA ASN A 42 2.47 -2.24 6.79
C ASN A 42 0.96 -2.49 6.89
N MET A 43 0.48 -3.17 7.92
CA MET A 43 -0.91 -3.58 8.05
C MET A 43 -1.54 -3.13 9.38
N GLU A 44 -1.01 -3.56 10.53
CA GLU A 44 -1.64 -3.27 11.82
C GLU A 44 -1.69 -1.77 12.11
N ALA A 45 -0.58 -1.05 11.95
CA ALA A 45 -0.52 0.38 12.21
C ALA A 45 -1.45 1.21 11.30
N PRO A 46 -1.46 1.04 9.96
CA PRO A 46 -2.42 1.72 9.09
C PRO A 46 -3.89 1.45 9.45
N ILE A 47 -4.24 0.20 9.76
CA ILE A 47 -5.60 -0.19 10.16
C ILE A 47 -5.96 0.49 11.49
N HIS A 48 -5.15 0.31 12.53
CA HIS A 48 -5.40 0.88 13.85
C HIS A 48 -5.54 2.41 13.80
N LEU A 49 -4.60 3.07 13.14
CA LEU A 49 -4.65 4.52 13.01
C LEU A 49 -5.85 4.99 12.18
N SER A 50 -6.27 4.26 11.14
CA SER A 50 -7.49 4.59 10.41
C SER A 50 -8.73 4.52 11.31
N MET A 51 -8.82 3.49 12.15
CA MET A 51 -9.92 3.35 13.11
C MET A 51 -9.92 4.47 14.18
N LEU A 52 -8.74 4.92 14.62
CA LEU A 52 -8.63 6.02 15.58
C LEU A 52 -9.05 7.38 14.99
N PHE A 53 -8.75 7.64 13.71
CA PHE A 53 -9.04 8.91 13.06
C PHE A 53 -10.45 8.98 12.45
N ALA A 54 -11.04 7.84 12.06
CA ALA A 54 -12.32 7.81 11.35
C ALA A 54 -13.47 8.54 12.09
N PRO A 55 -13.68 8.38 13.43
CA PRO A 55 -14.77 9.06 14.12
C PRO A 55 -14.62 10.58 14.16
N ASP A 56 -13.40 11.10 14.18
CA ASP A 56 -13.15 12.53 14.14
C ASP A 56 -13.26 13.07 12.72
N PHE A 57 -12.69 12.38 11.75
CA PHE A 57 -12.76 12.75 10.35
C PHE A 57 -14.20 12.76 9.80
N ALA A 58 -15.05 11.85 10.26
CA ALA A 58 -16.44 11.81 9.85
C ALA A 58 -17.27 13.05 10.28
N LYS A 59 -16.74 13.87 11.20
CA LYS A 59 -17.35 15.13 11.63
C LYS A 59 -16.90 16.35 10.84
N LYS A 60 -15.92 16.18 9.91
CA LYS A 60 -15.32 17.24 9.13
C LYS A 60 -15.92 17.30 7.73
N GLU A 61 -16.00 18.46 7.13
CA GLU A 61 -16.59 18.63 5.80
C GLU A 61 -15.74 18.05 4.66
N ASN A 62 -14.41 18.06 4.82
CA ASN A 62 -13.45 17.62 3.79
C ASN A 62 -12.35 16.81 4.46
N ALA A 63 -12.55 15.51 4.62
CA ALA A 63 -11.55 14.63 5.20
C ALA A 63 -11.08 13.55 4.21
N VAL A 64 -9.78 13.24 4.24
CA VAL A 64 -9.16 12.24 3.37
C VAL A 64 -8.34 11.26 4.19
N MET A 65 -8.59 9.97 3.98
CA MET A 65 -7.74 8.87 4.43
C MET A 65 -7.09 8.23 3.21
N MET A 66 -5.78 8.36 3.09
CA MET A 66 -5.02 7.77 1.98
C MET A 66 -4.19 6.59 2.48
N ASN A 67 -4.35 5.44 1.85
CA ASN A 67 -3.56 4.25 2.10
C ASN A 67 -2.64 3.96 0.92
N VAL A 68 -1.33 3.90 1.19
CA VAL A 68 -0.34 3.52 0.19
C VAL A 68 -0.13 2.01 0.23
N THR A 69 -0.74 1.32 -0.73
CA THR A 69 -0.61 -0.13 -0.94
C THR A 69 0.59 -0.45 -1.83
N SER A 70 0.43 -1.23 -2.86
CA SER A 70 1.46 -1.58 -3.85
C SER A 70 0.83 -2.31 -5.04
N GLY A 71 1.46 -2.29 -6.19
CA GLY A 71 1.16 -3.24 -7.27
C GLY A 71 1.28 -4.70 -6.83
N LEU A 72 2.15 -4.98 -5.84
CA LEU A 72 2.32 -6.32 -5.24
C LEU A 72 1.14 -6.76 -4.35
N ALA A 73 0.18 -5.89 -4.07
CA ALA A 73 -1.10 -6.27 -3.48
C ALA A 73 -1.95 -7.12 -4.44
N PHE A 74 -1.74 -6.96 -5.74
CA PHE A 74 -2.49 -7.60 -6.83
C PHE A 74 -1.69 -8.70 -7.51
N THR A 75 -0.39 -8.47 -7.73
CA THR A 75 0.54 -9.41 -8.36
C THR A 75 1.69 -9.71 -7.39
N PRO A 76 1.50 -10.62 -6.41
CA PRO A 76 2.47 -10.86 -5.34
C PRO A 76 3.83 -11.34 -5.86
N MET A 77 4.89 -10.95 -5.15
CA MET A 77 6.27 -11.31 -5.46
C MET A 77 6.78 -12.39 -4.50
N ALA A 78 7.22 -13.52 -5.04
CA ALA A 78 7.60 -14.69 -4.24
C ALA A 78 8.73 -14.44 -3.23
N ILE A 79 9.68 -13.54 -3.54
CA ILE A 79 10.80 -13.21 -2.63
C ILE A 79 10.44 -12.16 -1.57
N ALA A 80 9.22 -11.59 -1.61
CA ALA A 80 8.71 -10.66 -0.61
C ALA A 80 7.27 -11.05 -0.22
N PRO A 81 7.06 -12.26 0.32
CA PRO A 81 5.72 -12.81 0.51
C PRO A 81 4.93 -12.07 1.59
N ILE A 82 5.57 -11.69 2.70
CA ILE A 82 4.91 -10.94 3.78
C ILE A 82 4.55 -9.53 3.31
N TYR A 83 5.46 -8.84 2.62
CA TYR A 83 5.16 -7.53 2.03
C TYR A 83 3.91 -7.58 1.15
N SER A 84 3.90 -8.50 0.19
CA SER A 84 2.77 -8.67 -0.73
C SER A 84 1.47 -8.96 0.02
N ALA A 85 1.51 -9.84 1.04
CA ALA A 85 0.36 -10.17 1.88
C ALA A 85 -0.14 -8.96 2.67
N THR A 86 0.75 -8.16 3.30
CA THR A 86 0.36 -6.97 4.06
C THR A 86 -0.26 -5.89 3.16
N LYS A 87 0.26 -5.71 1.95
CA LYS A 87 -0.29 -4.76 1.00
C LYS A 87 -1.63 -5.22 0.41
N ALA A 88 -1.84 -6.51 0.20
CA ALA A 88 -3.13 -7.08 -0.17
C ALA A 88 -4.17 -6.94 0.96
N ALA A 89 -3.78 -7.14 2.20
CA ALA A 89 -4.63 -6.91 3.37
C ALA A 89 -5.05 -5.43 3.47
N LEU A 90 -4.10 -4.49 3.29
CA LEU A 90 -4.40 -3.06 3.32
C LEU A 90 -5.30 -2.61 2.15
N HIS A 91 -5.14 -3.21 0.96
CA HIS A 91 -6.06 -3.03 -0.17
C HIS A 91 -7.49 -3.44 0.22
N SER A 92 -7.66 -4.68 0.70
CA SER A 92 -8.97 -5.19 1.14
C SER A 92 -9.60 -4.33 2.24
N PHE A 93 -8.81 -3.88 3.22
CA PHE A 93 -9.25 -2.96 4.26
C PHE A 93 -9.69 -1.62 3.69
N SER A 94 -8.95 -1.05 2.74
CA SER A 94 -9.28 0.24 2.10
C SER A 94 -10.62 0.19 1.36
N MET A 95 -10.91 -0.91 0.67
CA MET A 95 -12.20 -1.13 0.03
C MET A 95 -13.34 -1.17 1.05
N SER A 96 -13.17 -1.94 2.13
CA SER A 96 -14.17 -2.07 3.20
C SER A 96 -14.39 -0.73 3.92
N LEU A 97 -13.32 -0.02 4.25
CA LEU A 97 -13.38 1.28 4.91
C LEU A 97 -14.11 2.32 4.06
N ARG A 98 -13.88 2.33 2.75
CA ARG A 98 -14.55 3.22 1.79
C ARG A 98 -16.08 3.03 1.83
N HIS A 99 -16.54 1.78 1.88
CA HIS A 99 -17.96 1.48 1.99
C HIS A 99 -18.54 1.82 3.36
N GLN A 100 -17.81 1.57 4.45
CA GLN A 100 -18.27 1.93 5.80
C GLN A 100 -18.41 3.45 5.98
N LEU A 101 -17.59 4.25 5.30
CA LEU A 101 -17.59 5.71 5.41
C LEU A 101 -18.37 6.40 4.28
N SER A 102 -19.08 5.65 3.42
CA SER A 102 -19.76 6.19 2.24
C SER A 102 -20.83 7.25 2.54
N GLU A 103 -21.44 7.20 3.72
CA GLU A 103 -22.46 8.18 4.18
C GLU A 103 -21.84 9.36 4.95
N THR A 104 -20.51 9.50 4.89
CA THR A 104 -19.76 10.60 5.52
C THR A 104 -19.06 11.44 4.46
N SER A 105 -18.45 12.55 4.87
CA SER A 105 -17.57 13.37 4.00
C SER A 105 -16.19 12.77 3.76
N VAL A 106 -15.84 11.64 4.41
CA VAL A 106 -14.49 11.07 4.35
C VAL A 106 -14.24 10.37 3.04
N GLN A 107 -13.25 10.86 2.30
CA GLN A 107 -12.77 10.17 1.10
C GLN A 107 -11.69 9.15 1.50
N VAL A 108 -11.87 7.89 1.10
CA VAL A 108 -10.86 6.84 1.28
C VAL A 108 -10.19 6.58 -0.06
N ILE A 109 -8.93 6.97 -0.16
CA ILE A 109 -8.13 6.87 -1.38
C ILE A 109 -7.06 5.79 -1.20
N GLU A 110 -6.91 4.95 -2.20
CA GLU A 110 -5.82 4.00 -2.31
C GLU A 110 -4.83 4.44 -3.38
N VAL A 111 -3.56 4.50 -3.00
CA VAL A 111 -2.45 4.68 -3.94
C VAL A 111 -1.68 3.36 -4.01
N ALA A 112 -1.57 2.80 -5.21
CA ALA A 112 -0.85 1.56 -5.47
C ALA A 112 0.41 1.82 -6.31
N PRO A 113 1.58 2.08 -5.69
CA PRO A 113 2.82 2.30 -6.42
C PRO A 113 3.28 1.05 -7.20
N PRO A 114 3.93 1.24 -8.37
CA PRO A 114 4.80 0.22 -8.96
C PRO A 114 6.14 0.17 -8.21
N ALA A 115 7.17 -0.46 -8.76
CA ALA A 115 8.53 -0.20 -8.32
C ALA A 115 8.89 1.26 -8.59
N VAL A 116 9.17 2.03 -7.55
CA VAL A 116 9.62 3.42 -7.60
C VAL A 116 11.07 3.47 -7.13
N ASN A 117 11.90 4.29 -7.75
CA ASN A 117 13.31 4.43 -7.40
C ASN A 117 13.46 5.10 -6.03
N THR A 118 13.43 4.28 -4.99
CA THR A 118 13.56 4.64 -3.57
C THR A 118 14.41 3.61 -2.86
N ASP A 119 14.75 3.88 -1.60
CA ASP A 119 15.51 2.96 -0.73
C ASP A 119 14.60 1.96 0.03
N LEU A 120 13.37 1.73 -0.40
CA LEU A 120 12.48 0.75 0.22
C LEU A 120 13.12 -0.65 0.19
N GLY A 121 13.25 -1.27 1.36
CA GLY A 121 13.87 -2.59 1.51
C GLY A 121 15.40 -2.60 1.45
N GLY A 122 16.04 -1.48 1.09
CA GLY A 122 17.49 -1.31 1.05
C GLY A 122 17.96 -0.39 -0.07
N ALA A 123 19.04 0.33 0.19
CA ALA A 123 19.60 1.28 -0.77
C ALA A 123 19.97 0.60 -2.10
N GLY A 124 19.56 1.22 -3.19
CA GLY A 124 19.90 0.77 -4.55
C GLY A 124 19.10 -0.43 -5.08
N LEU A 125 18.16 -0.99 -4.30
CA LEU A 125 17.35 -2.14 -4.74
C LEU A 125 16.34 -1.80 -5.83
N HIS A 126 15.95 -0.54 -5.98
CA HIS A 126 14.91 -0.12 -6.91
C HIS A 126 15.39 0.92 -7.94
N THR A 127 16.68 0.91 -8.31
CA THR A 127 17.24 1.84 -9.33
C THR A 127 16.59 1.70 -10.71
N PHE A 128 15.97 0.55 -11.00
CA PHE A 128 15.18 0.29 -12.20
C PHE A 128 13.76 0.84 -12.15
N GLY A 129 13.34 1.31 -10.97
CA GLY A 129 11.99 1.81 -10.72
C GLY A 129 11.72 3.15 -11.39
N VAL A 130 10.44 3.52 -11.40
CA VAL A 130 10.00 4.83 -11.91
C VAL A 130 10.65 5.94 -11.06
N PRO A 131 11.13 7.05 -11.66
CA PRO A 131 11.57 8.22 -10.91
C PRO A 131 10.48 8.73 -9.95
N VAL A 132 10.88 9.16 -8.75
CA VAL A 132 9.94 9.62 -7.71
C VAL A 132 9.05 10.76 -8.19
N ASP A 133 9.64 11.75 -8.88
CA ASP A 133 8.91 12.92 -9.37
C ASP A 133 7.86 12.53 -10.41
N GLU A 134 8.23 11.67 -11.37
CA GLU A 134 7.31 11.16 -12.40
C GLU A 134 6.13 10.39 -11.77
N PHE A 135 6.43 9.53 -10.79
CA PHE A 135 5.41 8.82 -10.04
C PHE A 135 4.50 9.78 -9.30
N SER A 136 5.06 10.75 -8.58
CA SER A 136 4.31 11.74 -7.80
C SER A 136 3.38 12.56 -8.68
N ASP A 137 3.86 13.06 -9.81
CA ASP A 137 3.04 13.80 -10.77
C ASP A 137 1.85 12.98 -11.27
N GLY A 138 2.07 11.68 -11.55
CA GLY A 138 1.01 10.75 -11.94
C GLY A 138 -0.03 10.55 -10.85
N ILE A 139 0.37 10.47 -9.58
CA ILE A 139 -0.55 10.35 -8.44
C ILE A 139 -1.34 11.64 -8.24
N PHE A 140 -0.69 12.82 -8.25
CA PHE A 140 -1.39 14.09 -8.11
C PHE A 140 -2.39 14.33 -9.25
N LYS A 141 -2.08 13.90 -10.47
CA LYS A 141 -3.03 13.91 -11.58
C LYS A 141 -4.25 13.04 -11.29
N GLY A 142 -4.05 11.82 -10.78
CA GLY A 142 -5.14 10.93 -10.39
C GLY A 142 -6.02 11.51 -9.28
N LEU A 143 -5.41 12.19 -8.29
CA LEU A 143 -6.14 12.89 -7.23
C LEU A 143 -6.97 14.04 -7.79
N ALA A 144 -6.42 14.84 -8.69
CA ALA A 144 -7.13 15.95 -9.35
C ALA A 144 -8.31 15.46 -10.20
N GLU A 145 -8.23 14.25 -10.74
CA GLU A 145 -9.30 13.57 -11.48
C GLU A 145 -10.36 12.93 -10.56
N GLY A 146 -10.21 13.02 -9.24
CA GLY A 146 -11.13 12.47 -8.25
C GLY A 146 -11.10 10.93 -8.14
N LYS A 147 -10.02 10.29 -8.54
CA LYS A 147 -9.88 8.84 -8.47
C LYS A 147 -9.70 8.37 -7.03
N GLN A 148 -10.38 7.30 -6.65
CA GLN A 148 -10.27 6.67 -5.34
C GLN A 148 -9.25 5.51 -5.32
N GLU A 149 -8.89 4.97 -6.48
CA GLU A 149 -7.83 3.96 -6.66
C GLU A 149 -6.88 4.46 -7.74
N ILE A 150 -5.63 4.70 -7.34
CA ILE A 150 -4.64 5.34 -8.18
C ILE A 150 -3.41 4.43 -8.28
N GLY A 151 -3.22 3.82 -9.42
CA GLY A 151 -1.98 3.13 -9.79
C GLY A 151 -1.17 3.98 -10.77
N TYR A 152 0.06 3.55 -11.03
CA TYR A 152 0.94 4.14 -12.03
C TYR A 152 1.69 3.06 -12.81
N GLY A 153 1.80 3.19 -14.12
CA GLY A 153 2.52 2.24 -14.95
C GLY A 153 2.01 0.79 -14.80
N THR A 154 2.87 -0.11 -14.32
CA THR A 154 2.52 -1.52 -14.15
C THR A 154 1.47 -1.77 -13.08
N SER A 155 1.48 -1.00 -12.00
CA SER A 155 0.49 -1.17 -10.93
C SER A 155 -0.90 -0.70 -11.35
N GLN A 156 -1.01 0.30 -12.22
CA GLN A 156 -2.31 0.71 -12.77
C GLN A 156 -2.96 -0.43 -13.58
N LYS A 157 -2.16 -1.22 -14.29
CA LYS A 157 -2.68 -2.43 -14.97
C LYS A 157 -3.07 -3.49 -13.96
N ALA A 158 -2.24 -3.73 -12.95
CA ALA A 158 -2.48 -4.73 -11.91
C ALA A 158 -3.83 -4.55 -11.19
N LEU A 159 -4.26 -3.30 -10.96
CA LEU A 159 -5.57 -2.97 -10.36
C LEU A 159 -6.78 -3.61 -11.07
N ARG A 160 -6.65 -4.01 -12.31
CA ARG A 160 -7.78 -4.47 -13.15
C ARG A 160 -7.54 -5.82 -13.84
N MET A 161 -6.47 -6.53 -13.45
CA MET A 161 -6.16 -7.86 -13.99
C MET A 161 -7.21 -8.89 -13.58
N SER A 162 -7.58 -9.76 -14.50
CA SER A 162 -8.32 -10.98 -14.23
C SER A 162 -7.46 -11.96 -13.43
N ARG A 163 -8.08 -13.00 -12.87
CA ARG A 163 -7.36 -14.01 -12.10
C ARG A 163 -6.27 -14.71 -12.93
N ASP A 164 -6.59 -15.04 -14.18
CA ASP A 164 -5.65 -15.72 -15.09
C ASP A 164 -4.44 -14.80 -15.41
N GLU A 165 -4.68 -13.52 -15.64
CA GLU A 165 -3.61 -12.54 -15.86
C GLU A 165 -2.72 -12.35 -14.62
N ILE A 166 -3.31 -12.39 -13.41
CA ILE A 166 -2.54 -12.35 -12.16
C ILE A 166 -1.63 -13.58 -12.04
N ASP A 167 -2.16 -14.77 -12.28
CA ASP A 167 -1.40 -16.02 -12.18
C ASP A 167 -0.23 -16.04 -13.18
N GLU A 168 -0.41 -15.52 -14.39
CA GLU A 168 0.65 -15.36 -15.38
C GLU A 168 1.69 -14.30 -14.94
N ALA A 169 1.22 -13.14 -14.46
CA ALA A 169 2.11 -12.07 -14.00
C ALA A 169 2.99 -12.51 -12.83
N VAL A 170 2.42 -13.21 -11.85
CA VAL A 170 3.14 -13.76 -10.69
C VAL A 170 4.23 -14.75 -11.14
N LYS A 171 3.90 -15.65 -12.06
CA LYS A 171 4.86 -16.60 -12.64
C LYS A 171 5.99 -15.89 -13.38
N ASN A 172 5.67 -14.85 -14.14
CA ASN A 172 6.66 -14.04 -14.86
C ASN A 172 7.58 -13.26 -13.91
N ILE A 173 7.05 -12.66 -12.85
CA ILE A 173 7.83 -12.00 -11.81
C ILE A 173 8.79 -12.99 -11.15
N TYR A 174 8.28 -14.16 -10.75
CA TYR A 174 9.10 -15.21 -10.12
C TYR A 174 10.29 -15.62 -11.00
N ASN A 175 10.06 -15.85 -12.30
CA ASN A 175 11.11 -16.26 -13.24
C ASN A 175 12.19 -15.19 -13.47
N ARG A 176 11.90 -13.91 -13.20
CA ARG A 176 12.87 -12.81 -13.35
C ARG A 176 13.72 -12.58 -12.11
N VAL A 177 13.24 -12.97 -10.94
CA VAL A 177 13.89 -12.71 -9.64
C VAL A 177 14.56 -13.96 -9.05
N ARG A 178 14.45 -15.10 -9.72
CA ARG A 178 15.15 -16.36 -9.42
C ARG A 178 16.54 -16.34 -10.02
#